data_c3dac17a4319826a68ae2975e654dd52
#
_entry.id   c3dac17a4319826a68ae2975e654dd52
#
_cell.length_a   1.000
_cell.length_b   1.000
_cell.length_c   1.000
_cell.angle_alpha   90.00
_cell.angle_beta   90.00
_cell.angle_gamma   90.00
#
_symmetry.space_group_name_H-M   'P 1'
#
loop_
_entity.id
_entity.type
_entity.pdbx_description
1 polymer ?
#
loop_
_entity_poly.entity_id
_entity_poly.type
_entity_poly.pdbx_seq_one_letter_code
_entity_poly.pdbx_strand_id
1 'polypeptide(L)'
;SGCRDAENLLWKINGVLKGLYSEKILHTYESERKPHVARITRGAIKMGGIINAKSKIIAFIRNTLLRTQSYFKGKENVFPLLNGNRLGSGVHKMSKIKNVSIERYYFNEINVRLRDGRVVSTDKVLEKNFGIILNNFNGNKKISEKNLDLMNKHNFKIINITDSYDHSNYKGYIACEETHSDMEIYCVKYDCNGVILRPD
;
A
#
# COMPACT_ATOMS: atom_id res chain seq x y z
N SER A 1 8.49 11.03 6.78
CA SER A 1 9.09 9.70 7.01
C SER A 1 8.75 9.20 8.41
N GLY A 2 8.89 10.00 9.48
CA GLY A 2 8.72 9.60 10.87
C GLY A 2 7.37 8.94 11.19
N CYS A 3 6.25 9.42 10.68
CA CYS A 3 4.94 8.78 10.92
C CYS A 3 4.90 7.34 10.39
N ARG A 4 5.39 7.12 9.17
CA ARG A 4 5.48 5.77 8.58
C ARG A 4 6.49 4.88 9.30
N ASP A 5 7.55 5.45 9.88
CA ASP A 5 8.50 4.70 10.72
C ASP A 5 7.81 4.24 12.00
N ALA A 6 7.07 5.14 12.64
CA ALA A 6 6.29 4.82 13.84
C ALA A 6 5.20 3.78 13.55
N GLU A 7 4.43 3.94 12.48
CA GLU A 7 3.39 2.97 12.09
C GLU A 7 3.98 1.58 11.86
N ASN A 8 5.08 1.47 11.10
CA ASN A 8 5.74 0.19 10.85
C ASN A 8 6.24 -0.49 12.12
N LEU A 9 6.68 0.27 13.12
CA LEU A 9 7.20 -0.28 14.37
C LEU A 9 6.09 -0.61 15.37
N LEU A 10 5.08 0.26 15.50
CA LEU A 10 4.07 0.17 16.55
C LEU A 10 3.24 -1.11 16.46
N TRP A 11 2.78 -1.51 15.26
CA TRP A 11 1.99 -2.74 15.15
C TRP A 11 2.82 -3.98 15.49
N LYS A 12 4.14 -3.98 15.21
CA LYS A 12 5.05 -5.07 15.56
C LYS A 12 5.23 -5.16 17.07
N ILE A 13 5.48 -4.02 17.72
CA ILE A 13 5.59 -3.96 19.20
C ILE A 13 4.29 -4.42 19.84
N ASN A 14 3.14 -3.89 19.39
CA ASN A 14 1.83 -4.29 19.93
C ASN A 14 1.60 -5.81 19.79
N GLY A 15 1.96 -6.40 18.64
CA GLY A 15 1.84 -7.83 18.41
C GLY A 15 2.76 -8.67 19.32
N VAL A 16 3.97 -8.21 19.59
CA VAL A 16 4.90 -8.86 20.53
C VAL A 16 4.36 -8.78 21.97
N LEU A 17 3.92 -7.60 22.41
CA LEU A 17 3.35 -7.40 23.74
C LEU A 17 2.09 -8.24 24.00
N LYS A 18 1.30 -8.48 22.96
CA LYS A 18 0.12 -9.37 23.01
C LYS A 18 0.46 -10.87 22.85
N GLY A 19 1.73 -11.22 22.72
CA GLY A 19 2.14 -12.62 22.49
C GLY A 19 1.74 -13.20 21.13
N LEU A 20 1.32 -12.36 20.17
CA LEU A 20 0.92 -12.79 18.83
C LEU A 20 2.13 -13.08 17.93
N TYR A 21 3.24 -12.41 18.17
CA TYR A 21 4.46 -12.52 17.38
C TYR A 21 5.69 -12.71 18.26
N SER A 22 6.69 -13.41 17.71
CA SER A 22 8.01 -13.48 18.31
C SER A 22 8.73 -12.13 18.21
N GLU A 23 9.59 -11.79 19.17
CA GLU A 23 10.43 -10.59 19.16
C GLU A 23 11.27 -10.46 17.87
N LYS A 24 11.56 -11.57 17.21
CA LYS A 24 12.28 -11.58 15.92
C LYS A 24 11.63 -10.70 14.85
N ILE A 25 10.31 -10.42 14.96
CA ILE A 25 9.61 -9.53 14.02
C ILE A 25 10.16 -8.10 14.09
N LEU A 26 10.66 -7.66 15.24
CA LEU A 26 11.21 -6.32 15.44
C LEU A 26 12.45 -6.08 14.58
N HIS A 27 13.26 -7.11 14.32
CA HIS A 27 14.44 -7.01 13.45
C HIS A 27 14.06 -6.66 12.00
N THR A 28 12.83 -6.96 11.59
CA THR A 28 12.35 -6.62 10.25
C THR A 28 12.12 -5.12 10.06
N TYR A 29 12.01 -4.35 11.16
CA TYR A 29 11.88 -2.89 11.09
C TYR A 29 13.05 -2.26 10.35
N GLU A 30 14.28 -2.58 10.75
CA GLU A 30 15.48 -2.01 10.11
C GLU A 30 15.57 -2.42 8.64
N SER A 31 15.36 -3.70 8.33
CA SER A 31 15.48 -4.23 6.97
C SER A 31 14.40 -3.65 6.02
N GLU A 32 13.22 -3.31 6.53
CA GLU A 32 12.15 -2.70 5.75
C GLU A 32 12.35 -1.19 5.58
N ARG A 33 12.69 -0.48 6.69
CA ARG A 33 12.67 0.99 6.70
C ARG A 33 13.98 1.63 6.23
N LYS A 34 15.13 1.07 6.57
CA LYS A 34 16.44 1.61 6.20
C LYS A 34 16.63 1.82 4.69
N PRO A 35 16.32 0.84 3.81
CA PRO A 35 16.42 1.05 2.36
C PRO A 35 15.44 2.09 1.85
N HIS A 36 14.25 2.17 2.44
CA HIS A 36 13.22 3.13 2.08
C HIS A 36 13.66 4.56 2.42
N VAL A 37 14.07 4.79 3.67
CA VAL A 37 14.57 6.09 4.14
C VAL A 37 15.78 6.53 3.34
N ALA A 38 16.75 5.65 3.13
CA ALA A 38 17.95 5.94 2.33
C ALA A 38 17.61 6.35 0.89
N ARG A 39 16.57 5.78 0.29
CA ARG A 39 16.11 6.14 -1.06
C ARG A 39 15.50 7.53 -1.07
N ILE A 40 14.60 7.82 -0.12
CA ILE A 40 13.97 9.14 0.00
C ILE A 40 15.03 10.22 0.25
N THR A 41 15.96 9.98 1.19
CA THR A 41 17.03 10.93 1.52
C THR A 41 17.93 11.20 0.31
N ARG A 42 18.35 10.16 -0.41
CA ARG A 42 19.12 10.34 -1.66
C ARG A 42 18.34 11.11 -2.72
N GLY A 43 17.03 10.87 -2.84
CA GLY A 43 16.15 11.61 -3.72
C GLY A 43 16.10 13.10 -3.33
N ALA A 44 15.91 13.39 -2.04
CA ALA A 44 15.89 14.76 -1.51
C ALA A 44 17.21 15.49 -1.72
N ILE A 45 18.36 14.84 -1.49
CA ILE A 45 19.69 15.42 -1.75
C ILE A 45 19.86 15.75 -3.23
N LYS A 46 19.50 14.83 -4.13
CA LYS A 46 19.57 15.08 -5.58
C LYS A 46 18.67 16.24 -5.99
N MET A 47 17.45 16.29 -5.47
CA MET A 47 16.53 17.41 -5.72
C MET A 47 17.07 18.73 -5.19
N GLY A 48 17.61 18.72 -3.96
CA GLY A 48 18.27 19.89 -3.39
C GLY A 48 19.42 20.39 -4.26
N GLY A 49 20.25 19.50 -4.81
CA GLY A 49 21.31 19.83 -5.75
C GLY A 49 20.79 20.44 -7.06
N ILE A 50 19.66 19.94 -7.57
CA ILE A 50 19.02 20.50 -8.77
C ILE A 50 18.43 21.88 -8.48
N ILE A 51 17.71 22.05 -7.36
CA ILE A 51 17.04 23.32 -7.01
C ILE A 51 18.08 24.40 -6.67
N ASN A 52 19.07 24.06 -5.86
CA ASN A 52 20.07 24.98 -5.35
C ASN A 52 21.31 25.08 -6.27
N ALA A 53 21.12 25.15 -7.58
CA ALA A 53 22.23 25.31 -8.52
C ALA A 53 23.01 26.63 -8.25
N LYS A 54 24.25 26.51 -7.80
CA LYS A 54 25.11 27.63 -7.42
C LYS A 54 25.62 28.45 -8.63
N SER A 55 25.70 27.85 -9.81
CA SER A 55 26.16 28.47 -11.04
C SER A 55 25.00 28.87 -11.94
N LYS A 56 25.07 30.09 -12.51
CA LYS A 56 24.10 30.59 -13.50
C LYS A 56 24.01 29.67 -14.73
N ILE A 57 25.14 29.11 -15.16
CA ILE A 57 25.22 28.20 -16.31
C ILE A 57 24.46 26.90 -15.99
N ILE A 58 24.71 26.30 -14.81
CA ILE A 58 24.00 25.08 -14.38
C ILE A 58 22.49 25.33 -14.21
N ALA A 59 22.11 26.50 -13.67
CA ALA A 59 20.71 26.90 -13.56
C ALA A 59 20.05 27.05 -14.95
N PHE A 60 20.73 27.63 -15.92
CA PHE A 60 20.23 27.76 -17.29
C PHE A 60 20.01 26.36 -17.95
N ILE A 61 21.01 25.49 -17.87
CA ILE A 61 20.91 24.13 -18.40
C ILE A 61 19.74 23.37 -17.73
N ARG A 62 19.67 23.44 -16.40
CA ARG A 62 18.55 22.85 -15.64
C ARG A 62 17.20 23.37 -16.13
N ASN A 63 17.02 24.68 -16.24
CA ASN A 63 15.75 25.28 -16.64
C ASN A 63 15.36 24.86 -18.06
N THR A 64 16.32 24.78 -18.96
CA THR A 64 16.09 24.29 -20.33
C THR A 64 15.66 22.83 -20.34
N LEU A 65 16.35 21.96 -19.60
CA LEU A 65 16.00 20.55 -19.47
C LEU A 65 14.61 20.34 -18.86
N LEU A 66 14.27 21.08 -17.80
CA LEU A 66 12.95 20.99 -17.18
C LEU A 66 11.82 21.46 -18.11
N ARG A 67 12.05 22.52 -18.87
CA ARG A 67 11.08 23.01 -19.87
C ARG A 67 10.86 21.99 -20.99
N THR A 68 11.92 21.43 -21.54
CA THR A 68 11.81 20.41 -22.61
C THR A 68 11.14 19.15 -22.09
N GLN A 69 11.48 18.69 -20.89
CA GLN A 69 10.88 17.51 -20.28
C GLN A 69 9.38 17.69 -19.99
N SER A 70 8.98 18.89 -19.50
CA SER A 70 7.56 19.18 -19.25
C SER A 70 6.73 19.23 -20.54
N TYR A 71 7.36 19.67 -21.64
CA TYR A 71 6.72 19.71 -22.95
C TYR A 71 6.46 18.29 -23.52
N PHE A 72 7.43 17.36 -23.38
CA PHE A 72 7.33 16.03 -23.98
C PHE A 72 6.65 14.97 -23.09
N LYS A 73 6.71 15.08 -21.76
CA LYS A 73 6.25 14.02 -20.84
C LYS A 73 5.04 14.41 -19.96
N GLY A 74 4.53 15.63 -20.12
CA GLY A 74 3.50 16.16 -19.22
C GLY A 74 4.02 16.49 -17.82
N LYS A 75 3.26 17.32 -17.09
CA LYS A 75 3.67 17.83 -15.77
C LYS A 75 3.83 16.75 -14.69
N GLU A 76 3.12 15.64 -14.82
CA GLU A 76 3.08 14.57 -13.81
C GLU A 76 4.37 13.72 -13.75
N ASN A 77 5.16 13.70 -14.81
CA ASN A 77 6.33 12.82 -14.92
C ASN A 77 7.69 13.55 -14.78
N VAL A 78 7.67 14.80 -14.33
CA VAL A 78 8.91 15.61 -14.23
C VAL A 78 9.83 15.12 -13.09
N PHE A 79 9.28 14.45 -12.07
CA PHE A 79 10.05 14.01 -10.91
C PHE A 79 9.84 12.54 -10.54
N PRO A 80 10.30 11.57 -11.36
CA PRO A 80 10.20 10.15 -11.02
C PRO A 80 11.02 9.75 -9.76
N LEU A 81 11.87 10.66 -9.27
CA LEU A 81 12.71 10.45 -8.09
C LEU A 81 11.94 10.39 -6.76
N LEU A 82 10.69 10.86 -6.73
CA LEU A 82 9.84 10.88 -5.54
C LEU A 82 8.97 9.62 -5.38
N ASN A 83 8.96 8.72 -6.34
CA ASN A 83 8.23 7.45 -6.25
C ASN A 83 8.90 6.47 -5.27
N GLY A 84 9.00 6.90 -4.01
CA GLY A 84 9.64 6.16 -2.92
C GLY A 84 8.73 5.20 -2.17
N ASN A 85 7.67 4.69 -2.79
CA ASN A 85 6.62 3.92 -2.09
C ASN A 85 6.98 2.45 -1.81
N ARG A 86 8.23 2.03 -1.97
CA ARG A 86 8.63 0.63 -1.81
C ARG A 86 9.39 0.40 -0.51
N LEU A 87 8.95 -0.56 0.29
CA LEU A 87 9.65 -1.04 1.49
C LEU A 87 10.89 -1.89 1.14
N GLY A 88 11.76 -2.10 2.12
CA GLY A 88 12.85 -3.09 2.06
C GLY A 88 12.36 -4.52 2.24
N SER A 89 13.28 -5.47 2.41
CA SER A 89 12.94 -6.87 2.73
C SER A 89 12.40 -6.98 4.15
N GLY A 90 11.32 -7.73 4.36
CA GLY A 90 10.71 -7.86 5.68
C GLY A 90 9.53 -8.82 5.70
N VAL A 91 8.54 -8.51 6.51
CA VAL A 91 7.33 -9.33 6.70
C VAL A 91 6.38 -9.16 5.52
N HIS A 92 6.76 -9.72 4.39
CA HIS A 92 5.93 -9.79 3.19
C HIS A 92 6.45 -10.91 2.28
N LYS A 93 5.55 -11.55 1.58
CA LYS A 93 5.91 -12.55 0.58
C LYS A 93 6.37 -11.86 -0.69
N MET A 94 7.46 -12.33 -1.27
CA MET A 94 7.87 -11.91 -2.62
C MET A 94 7.24 -12.88 -3.63
N SER A 95 6.30 -12.40 -4.42
CA SER A 95 5.85 -13.09 -5.62
C SER A 95 6.14 -12.24 -6.86
N LYS A 96 6.32 -12.85 -7.98
CA LYS A 96 6.47 -12.17 -9.27
C LYS A 96 5.22 -12.43 -10.07
N ILE A 97 4.45 -11.38 -10.32
CA ILE A 97 3.33 -11.43 -11.25
C ILE A 97 3.76 -10.60 -12.47
N LYS A 98 3.79 -11.22 -13.65
CA LYS A 98 4.17 -10.54 -14.91
C LYS A 98 5.47 -9.70 -14.79
N ASN A 99 6.51 -10.22 -14.13
CA ASN A 99 7.77 -9.53 -13.86
C ASN A 99 7.66 -8.27 -12.95
N VAL A 100 6.53 -8.03 -12.33
CA VAL A 100 6.33 -6.93 -11.38
C VAL A 100 6.19 -7.51 -9.97
N SER A 101 7.04 -7.07 -9.06
CA SER A 101 6.88 -7.32 -7.63
C SER A 101 6.00 -6.22 -7.06
N ILE A 102 4.74 -6.52 -6.80
CA ILE A 102 3.76 -5.59 -6.21
C ILE A 102 3.84 -5.54 -4.69
N GLU A 103 4.43 -6.55 -4.08
CA GLU A 103 4.69 -6.54 -2.65
C GLU A 103 5.68 -5.42 -2.31
N ARG A 104 5.54 -4.81 -1.15
CA ARG A 104 6.32 -3.68 -0.63
C ARG A 104 5.86 -2.30 -1.12
N TYR A 105 4.83 -2.21 -1.97
CA TYR A 105 4.22 -0.93 -2.27
C TYR A 105 3.13 -0.61 -1.25
N TYR A 106 2.98 0.66 -0.96
CA TYR A 106 1.82 1.14 -0.22
C TYR A 106 0.60 1.06 -1.14
N PHE A 107 -0.47 0.47 -0.63
CA PHE A 107 -1.76 0.47 -1.30
C PHE A 107 -2.40 1.85 -1.11
N ASN A 108 -2.97 2.41 -2.16
CA ASN A 108 -3.69 3.66 -2.05
C ASN A 108 -5.04 3.43 -1.35
N GLU A 109 -5.39 4.35 -0.47
CA GLU A 109 -6.70 4.39 0.15
C GLU A 109 -7.78 4.53 -0.92
N ILE A 110 -8.81 3.69 -0.88
CA ILE A 110 -9.98 3.76 -1.74
C ILE A 110 -11.22 4.06 -0.90
N ASN A 111 -12.17 4.80 -1.51
CA ASN A 111 -13.45 5.07 -0.90
C ASN A 111 -14.45 3.98 -1.28
N VAL A 112 -15.14 3.47 -0.28
CA VAL A 112 -16.15 2.43 -0.44
C VAL A 112 -17.46 2.86 0.21
N ARG A 113 -18.57 2.47 -0.38
CA ARG A 113 -19.91 2.67 0.17
C ARG A 113 -20.31 1.45 0.97
N LEU A 114 -20.59 1.64 2.24
CA LEU A 114 -21.11 0.59 3.11
C LEU A 114 -22.59 0.32 2.84
N ARG A 115 -23.09 -0.80 3.36
CA ARG A 115 -24.51 -1.20 3.24
C ARG A 115 -25.50 -0.17 3.80
N ASP A 116 -25.10 0.63 4.77
CA ASP A 116 -25.90 1.72 5.35
C ASP A 116 -25.86 3.04 4.53
N GLY A 117 -25.22 3.02 3.36
CA GLY A 117 -25.09 4.14 2.44
C GLY A 117 -23.93 5.09 2.76
N ARG A 118 -23.23 4.93 3.89
CA ARG A 118 -22.09 5.78 4.24
C ARG A 118 -20.90 5.49 3.33
N VAL A 119 -20.29 6.55 2.85
CA VAL A 119 -19.01 6.47 2.12
C VAL A 119 -17.88 6.65 3.12
N VAL A 120 -17.00 5.67 3.19
CA VAL A 120 -15.84 5.65 4.08
C VAL A 120 -14.61 5.15 3.33
N SER A 121 -13.43 5.50 3.81
CA SER A 121 -12.21 4.95 3.26
C SER A 121 -11.95 3.52 3.77
N THR A 122 -11.25 2.72 2.98
CA THR A 122 -10.81 1.37 3.37
C THR A 122 -9.98 1.40 4.65
N ASP A 123 -9.16 2.42 4.87
CA ASP A 123 -8.35 2.59 6.07
C ASP A 123 -9.20 2.75 7.33
N LYS A 124 -10.32 3.48 7.24
CA LYS A 124 -11.29 3.58 8.35
C LYS A 124 -11.98 2.26 8.65
N VAL A 125 -12.28 1.47 7.62
CA VAL A 125 -12.88 0.13 7.79
C VAL A 125 -11.89 -0.83 8.43
N LEU A 126 -10.63 -0.80 7.99
CA LEU A 126 -9.58 -1.69 8.48
C LEU A 126 -9.11 -1.33 9.90
N GLU A 127 -9.26 -0.06 10.35
CA GLU A 127 -8.89 0.40 11.70
C GLU A 127 -7.48 -0.03 12.13
N LYS A 128 -6.52 0.05 11.21
CA LYS A 128 -5.13 -0.37 11.43
C LYS A 128 -4.94 -1.85 11.78
N ASN A 129 -5.89 -2.70 11.41
CA ASN A 129 -5.71 -4.14 11.46
C ASN A 129 -5.13 -4.67 10.14
N PHE A 130 -4.73 -5.93 10.13
CA PHE A 130 -4.49 -6.63 8.88
C PHE A 130 -5.78 -6.66 8.07
N GLY A 131 -5.68 -6.42 6.77
CA GLY A 131 -6.82 -6.39 5.87
C GLY A 131 -6.66 -7.28 4.67
N ILE A 132 -7.79 -7.76 4.18
CA ILE A 132 -7.90 -8.38 2.87
C ILE A 132 -8.97 -7.62 2.12
N ILE A 133 -8.63 -7.05 0.98
CA ILE A 133 -9.61 -6.45 0.08
C ILE A 133 -9.74 -7.37 -1.13
N LEU A 134 -10.94 -7.85 -1.37
CA LEU A 134 -11.31 -8.72 -2.48
C LEU A 134 -12.14 -7.94 -3.48
N ASN A 135 -11.97 -8.24 -4.76
CA ASN A 135 -12.78 -7.65 -5.85
C ASN A 135 -13.74 -8.70 -6.41
N ASN A 136 -15.04 -8.44 -6.30
CA ASN A 136 -16.13 -9.31 -6.81
C ASN A 136 -15.97 -10.79 -6.41
N PHE A 137 -15.68 -11.03 -5.14
CA PHE A 137 -15.55 -12.39 -4.62
C PHE A 137 -16.94 -13.01 -4.45
N ASN A 138 -17.29 -13.93 -5.34
CA ASN A 138 -18.63 -14.59 -5.37
C ASN A 138 -18.71 -15.87 -4.53
N GLY A 139 -17.78 -16.10 -3.62
CA GLY A 139 -17.84 -17.18 -2.62
C GLY A 139 -17.63 -18.61 -3.11
N ASN A 140 -17.47 -18.85 -4.40
CA ASN A 140 -17.20 -20.19 -4.92
C ASN A 140 -15.81 -20.74 -4.50
N LYS A 141 -14.91 -19.87 -4.07
CA LYS A 141 -13.62 -20.24 -3.48
C LYS A 141 -13.65 -19.95 -1.99
N LYS A 142 -14.01 -20.94 -1.18
CA LYS A 142 -13.99 -20.82 0.29
C LYS A 142 -12.57 -20.62 0.79
N ILE A 143 -12.37 -19.65 1.68
CA ILE A 143 -11.16 -19.59 2.49
C ILE A 143 -11.18 -20.82 3.40
N SER A 144 -10.08 -21.58 3.47
CA SER A 144 -10.02 -22.77 4.33
C SER A 144 -10.22 -22.41 5.80
N GLU A 145 -10.86 -23.27 6.58
CA GLU A 145 -11.11 -23.06 8.03
C GLU A 145 -9.82 -22.71 8.77
N LYS A 146 -8.74 -23.42 8.48
CA LYS A 146 -7.42 -23.12 9.05
C LYS A 146 -6.96 -21.68 8.80
N ASN A 147 -7.23 -21.15 7.62
CA ASN A 147 -6.87 -19.76 7.30
C ASN A 147 -7.82 -18.77 7.98
N LEU A 148 -9.11 -19.10 8.09
CA LEU A 148 -10.08 -18.28 8.84
C LEU A 148 -9.71 -18.20 10.32
N ASP A 149 -9.32 -19.30 10.95
CA ASP A 149 -8.86 -19.31 12.35
C ASP A 149 -7.61 -18.44 12.53
N LEU A 150 -6.67 -18.55 11.60
CA LEU A 150 -5.47 -17.71 11.61
C LEU A 150 -5.83 -16.21 11.46
N MET A 151 -6.73 -15.89 10.55
CA MET A 151 -7.20 -14.53 10.33
C MET A 151 -7.91 -13.98 11.57
N ASN A 152 -8.79 -14.77 12.19
CA ASN A 152 -9.48 -14.39 13.41
C ASN A 152 -8.49 -14.16 14.57
N LYS A 153 -7.52 -15.05 14.74
CA LYS A 153 -6.47 -14.92 15.76
C LYS A 153 -5.68 -13.61 15.61
N HIS A 154 -5.45 -13.16 14.40
CA HIS A 154 -4.70 -11.93 14.09
C HIS A 154 -5.59 -10.74 13.80
N ASN A 155 -6.90 -10.85 14.08
CA ASN A 155 -7.88 -9.78 13.91
C ASN A 155 -7.90 -9.18 12.48
N PHE A 156 -7.83 -10.05 11.46
CA PHE A 156 -7.96 -9.62 10.08
C PHE A 156 -9.36 -9.11 9.81
N LYS A 157 -9.45 -8.01 9.07
CA LYS A 157 -10.71 -7.53 8.49
C LYS A 157 -10.74 -7.86 7.00
N ILE A 158 -11.87 -8.37 6.53
CA ILE A 158 -12.04 -8.74 5.12
C ILE A 158 -13.09 -7.84 4.52
N ILE A 159 -12.70 -7.07 3.50
CA ILE A 159 -13.58 -6.22 2.71
C ILE A 159 -13.80 -6.92 1.37
N ASN A 160 -15.04 -7.14 0.99
CA ASN A 160 -15.41 -7.62 -0.34
C ASN A 160 -16.07 -6.48 -1.11
N ILE A 161 -15.40 -5.99 -2.13
CA ILE A 161 -15.94 -5.00 -3.05
C ILE A 161 -16.81 -5.75 -4.06
N THR A 162 -18.08 -5.40 -4.16
CA THR A 162 -19.07 -6.08 -5.00
C THR A 162 -20.06 -5.07 -5.58
N ASP A 163 -20.54 -5.34 -6.76
CA ASP A 163 -21.56 -4.53 -7.43
C ASP A 163 -22.98 -4.78 -6.89
N SER A 164 -23.17 -5.81 -6.07
CA SER A 164 -24.44 -6.12 -5.43
C SER A 164 -24.25 -6.63 -4.00
N TYR A 165 -25.08 -6.10 -3.08
CA TYR A 165 -25.05 -6.50 -1.66
C TYR A 165 -25.62 -7.90 -1.39
N ASP A 166 -26.18 -8.59 -2.40
CA ASP A 166 -26.86 -9.88 -2.24
C ASP A 166 -25.91 -11.05 -1.86
N HIS A 167 -24.62 -10.90 -2.06
CA HIS A 167 -23.65 -11.95 -1.76
C HIS A 167 -23.09 -11.89 -0.34
N SER A 168 -23.71 -11.12 0.55
CA SER A 168 -23.19 -10.77 1.88
C SER A 168 -23.42 -11.80 2.99
N ASN A 169 -23.76 -13.04 2.67
CA ASN A 169 -23.99 -14.08 3.68
C ASN A 169 -22.70 -14.76 4.22
N TYR A 170 -21.54 -14.19 3.93
CA TYR A 170 -20.29 -14.69 4.49
C TYR A 170 -20.04 -14.04 5.85
N LYS A 171 -20.18 -14.82 6.93
CA LYS A 171 -19.77 -14.38 8.28
C LYS A 171 -18.32 -13.89 8.24
N GLY A 172 -18.10 -12.66 8.67
CA GLY A 172 -16.75 -12.07 8.77
C GLY A 172 -16.31 -11.19 7.60
N TYR A 173 -17.15 -11.00 6.58
CA TYR A 173 -16.87 -10.10 5.47
C TYR A 173 -17.67 -8.80 5.60
N ILE A 174 -17.03 -7.69 5.27
CA ILE A 174 -17.68 -6.39 5.13
C ILE A 174 -17.93 -6.21 3.63
N ALA A 175 -19.18 -6.38 3.20
CA ALA A 175 -19.56 -6.11 1.81
C ALA A 175 -19.70 -4.59 1.60
N CYS A 176 -19.14 -4.09 0.51
CA CYS A 176 -19.25 -2.69 0.13
C CYS A 176 -19.17 -2.53 -1.39
N GLU A 177 -19.67 -1.39 -1.87
CA GLU A 177 -19.51 -0.96 -3.26
C GLU A 177 -18.35 0.01 -3.37
N GLU A 178 -17.61 -0.05 -4.45
CA GLU A 178 -16.59 0.92 -4.76
C GLU A 178 -17.24 2.20 -5.33
N THR A 179 -16.74 3.37 -4.91
CA THR A 179 -17.25 4.65 -5.44
C THR A 179 -16.60 5.05 -6.76
N HIS A 180 -15.41 4.52 -7.04
CA HIS A 180 -14.63 4.73 -8.27
C HIS A 180 -13.92 3.42 -8.58
N SER A 181 -13.77 3.02 -9.80
CA SER A 181 -13.19 1.72 -10.21
C SER A 181 -11.67 1.57 -9.92
N ASP A 182 -11.19 2.10 -8.80
CA ASP A 182 -9.77 2.09 -8.43
C ASP A 182 -9.27 0.68 -8.14
N MET A 183 -10.08 -0.15 -7.45
CA MET A 183 -9.74 -1.53 -7.17
C MET A 183 -9.79 -2.40 -8.41
N GLU A 184 -10.76 -2.20 -9.27
CA GLU A 184 -10.86 -2.89 -10.56
C GLU A 184 -9.64 -2.59 -11.42
N ILE A 185 -9.30 -1.30 -11.57
CA ILE A 185 -8.10 -0.85 -12.30
C ILE A 185 -6.83 -1.48 -11.71
N TYR A 186 -6.74 -1.54 -10.37
CA TYR A 186 -5.62 -2.17 -9.68
C TYR A 186 -5.53 -3.66 -9.99
N CYS A 187 -6.66 -4.38 -9.90
CA CYS A 187 -6.74 -5.81 -10.17
C CYS A 187 -6.37 -6.16 -11.61
N VAL A 188 -6.86 -5.37 -12.57
CA VAL A 188 -6.50 -5.53 -14.00
C VAL A 188 -5.01 -5.26 -14.23
N LYS A 189 -4.49 -4.17 -13.67
CA LYS A 189 -3.08 -3.78 -13.82
C LYS A 189 -2.12 -4.84 -13.29
N TYR A 190 -2.44 -5.47 -12.17
CA TYR A 190 -1.56 -6.41 -11.48
C TYR A 190 -1.97 -7.88 -11.63
N ASP A 191 -3.03 -8.17 -12.39
CA ASP A 191 -3.55 -9.53 -12.64
C ASP A 191 -3.84 -10.28 -11.33
N CYS A 192 -4.62 -9.64 -10.45
CA CYS A 192 -4.96 -10.17 -9.14
C CYS A 192 -6.46 -9.99 -8.85
N ASN A 193 -7.00 -10.75 -7.89
CA ASN A 193 -8.40 -10.66 -7.48
C ASN A 193 -8.56 -10.01 -6.10
N GLY A 194 -7.48 -9.52 -5.52
CA GLY A 194 -7.50 -8.89 -4.21
C GLY A 194 -6.11 -8.61 -3.69
N VAL A 195 -6.05 -7.94 -2.55
CA VAL A 195 -4.81 -7.55 -1.89
C VAL A 195 -4.86 -7.89 -0.41
N ILE A 196 -3.71 -8.23 0.14
CA ILE A 196 -3.50 -8.38 1.59
C ILE A 196 -2.73 -7.16 2.06
N LEU A 197 -3.30 -6.46 3.03
CA LEU A 197 -2.74 -5.24 3.60
C LEU A 197 -2.26 -5.49 5.02
N ARG A 198 -1.20 -4.80 5.37
CA ARG A 198 -0.67 -4.73 6.73
C ARG A 198 -1.19 -3.46 7.42
N PRO A 199 -1.06 -3.36 8.76
CA PRO A 199 -1.53 -2.19 9.53
C PRO A 199 -0.80 -0.87 9.25
N ASP A 200 0.33 -0.89 8.49
CA ASP A 200 1.22 0.25 8.20
C ASP A 200 1.24 0.73 6.77
#